data_036958bbbae7e824bbf98829de99c9a5
#
_entry.id   036958bbbae7e824bbf98829de99c9a5
#
_cell.length_a   1.000
_cell.length_b   1.000
_cell.length_c   1.000
_cell.angle_alpha   90.00
_cell.angle_beta   90.00
_cell.angle_gamma   90.00
#
_symmetry.space_group_name_H-M   'P 1'
#
loop_
_entity.id
_entity.type
_entity.pdbx_description
1 polymer ?
#
loop_
_entity_poly.entity_id
_entity_poly.type
_entity_poly.pdbx_seq_one_letter_code
_entity_poly.pdbx_strand_id
1 'polypeptide(L)'
;MVPARLVLLFLFAFAANGQKFYTYLLDLGPEYVEIAWGTTDGQNTIGRTSASHGPATIKVGDHSALSRANFVTIGGLQPDHEYNYEVTIGPTKVGSGQFRTWADHADKVAFFVIGDFGTGQPPQYQIAKTMWDEFQRRMKTDNPVRFILSVGDNLYGNIASFLFGISATGASDRDWSNKFFDPYEPLIARIPFFGTLGNHDGNESESHHDLGAFLDNFPFPGGKPARYYKFTYGGFAEFFGLDSTKNTESGRQRPNYLPDSEQSQWLKQELNKPKPPWVIPYYHHAPFTAGPLHAPSVHDLQHWVDWFAASGVKVAFNGHEHNFQVSEANAATHGIRFITSGSGGALRAGDVQANMKRENIAAWAPQRQFLVVEIEGKTMRVTPLSYEELIIKDGDGKAVKPPFVITLP
;
A
#
# COMPACT_ATOMS: atom_id res chain seq x y z
N MET A 1 -72.23 3.31 -20.32
CA MET A 1 -71.05 2.47 -20.52
C MET A 1 -69.81 3.31 -20.27
N VAL A 2 -69.18 3.11 -19.14
CA VAL A 2 -67.97 3.83 -18.71
C VAL A 2 -66.82 2.85 -18.92
N PRO A 3 -65.71 3.20 -19.60
CA PRO A 3 -64.61 2.29 -19.78
C PRO A 3 -63.76 2.17 -18.51
N ALA A 4 -63.52 0.94 -18.08
CA ALA A 4 -62.60 0.61 -17.00
C ALA A 4 -61.17 0.98 -17.38
N ARG A 5 -60.55 1.87 -16.59
CA ARG A 5 -59.11 2.15 -16.68
C ARG A 5 -58.36 1.04 -15.95
N LEU A 6 -57.56 0.27 -16.72
CA LEU A 6 -56.60 -0.67 -16.19
C LEU A 6 -55.44 0.11 -15.59
N VAL A 7 -55.29 0.08 -14.26
CA VAL A 7 -54.09 0.59 -13.58
C VAL A 7 -53.07 -0.54 -13.55
N LEU A 8 -52.02 -0.45 -14.39
CA LEU A 8 -50.86 -1.30 -14.29
C LEU A 8 -50.01 -0.86 -13.09
N LEU A 9 -50.08 -1.59 -12.02
CA LEU A 9 -49.12 -1.48 -10.92
C LEU A 9 -47.80 -2.10 -11.39
N PHE A 10 -46.81 -1.26 -11.70
CA PHE A 10 -45.42 -1.69 -11.77
C PHE A 10 -44.91 -1.97 -10.35
N LEU A 11 -44.88 -3.23 -9.98
CA LEU A 11 -44.11 -3.71 -8.86
C LEU A 11 -42.63 -3.58 -9.23
N PHE A 12 -41.97 -2.50 -8.81
CA PHE A 12 -40.52 -2.46 -8.73
C PHE A 12 -40.12 -3.45 -7.64
N ALA A 13 -39.67 -4.62 -8.04
CA ALA A 13 -38.90 -5.49 -7.19
C ALA A 13 -37.60 -4.75 -6.92
N PHE A 14 -37.50 -4.08 -5.77
CA PHE A 14 -36.18 -3.74 -5.20
C PHE A 14 -35.52 -5.09 -4.91
N ALA A 15 -34.62 -5.51 -5.81
CA ALA A 15 -33.60 -6.47 -5.41
C ALA A 15 -32.90 -5.82 -4.22
N ALA A 16 -33.06 -6.40 -3.04
CA ALA A 16 -32.21 -6.10 -1.90
C ALA A 16 -30.81 -6.49 -2.37
N ASN A 17 -30.02 -5.53 -2.85
CA ASN A 17 -28.60 -5.73 -3.08
C ASN A 17 -28.05 -6.11 -1.71
N GLY A 18 -27.76 -7.40 -1.52
CA GLY A 18 -27.14 -7.90 -0.32
C GLY A 18 -25.83 -7.10 -0.12
N GLN A 19 -25.64 -6.57 1.08
CA GLN A 19 -24.46 -5.82 1.44
C GLN A 19 -23.20 -6.64 1.09
N LYS A 20 -22.28 -6.07 0.30
CA LYS A 20 -21.02 -6.76 -0.06
C LYS A 20 -20.06 -6.68 1.11
N PHE A 21 -19.61 -7.85 1.55
CA PHE A 21 -18.53 -7.98 2.51
C PHE A 21 -17.19 -8.13 1.79
N TYR A 22 -16.16 -7.55 2.37
CA TYR A 22 -14.77 -7.76 2.00
C TYR A 22 -14.06 -8.48 3.14
N THR A 23 -13.10 -9.32 2.79
CA THR A 23 -12.27 -10.06 3.74
C THR A 23 -10.83 -9.95 3.29
N TYR A 24 -9.92 -9.61 4.17
CA TYR A 24 -8.53 -9.37 3.80
C TYR A 24 -7.57 -9.67 4.94
N LEU A 25 -6.31 -9.90 4.59
CA LEU A 25 -5.24 -10.10 5.55
C LEU A 25 -4.67 -8.74 5.96
N LEU A 26 -4.64 -8.50 7.26
CA LEU A 26 -4.05 -7.29 7.84
C LEU A 26 -2.56 -7.47 8.08
N ASP A 27 -2.22 -8.63 8.66
CA ASP A 27 -0.86 -8.98 9.02
C ASP A 27 -0.66 -10.48 8.90
N LEU A 28 0.57 -10.90 8.69
CA LEU A 28 0.95 -12.28 8.52
C LEU A 28 2.36 -12.49 9.04
N GLY A 29 2.56 -13.56 9.76
CA GLY A 29 3.85 -13.99 10.27
C GLY A 29 4.10 -15.46 10.04
N PRO A 30 5.18 -15.99 10.62
CA PRO A 30 5.45 -17.43 10.56
C PRO A 30 4.39 -18.28 11.25
N GLU A 31 3.88 -17.82 12.39
CA GLU A 31 3.01 -18.60 13.26
C GLU A 31 1.63 -17.97 13.49
N TYR A 32 1.29 -16.90 12.75
CA TYR A 32 0.02 -16.20 12.91
C TYR A 32 -0.47 -15.54 11.63
N VAL A 33 -1.76 -15.25 11.62
CA VAL A 33 -2.43 -14.40 10.64
C VAL A 33 -3.40 -13.46 11.35
N GLU A 34 -3.47 -12.22 10.93
CA GLU A 34 -4.54 -11.28 11.31
C GLU A 34 -5.48 -11.09 10.11
N ILE A 35 -6.77 -11.40 10.30
CA ILE A 35 -7.80 -11.35 9.25
C ILE A 35 -8.83 -10.31 9.64
N ALA A 36 -9.20 -9.43 8.70
CA ALA A 36 -10.28 -8.47 8.85
C ALA A 36 -11.42 -8.73 7.87
N TRP A 37 -12.59 -8.21 8.21
CA TRP A 37 -13.79 -8.25 7.36
C TRP A 37 -14.69 -7.06 7.65
N GLY A 38 -15.55 -6.72 6.71
CA GLY A 38 -16.55 -5.65 6.87
C GLY A 38 -17.14 -5.21 5.54
N THR A 39 -17.86 -4.10 5.58
CA THR A 39 -18.55 -3.51 4.45
C THR A 39 -18.17 -2.02 4.33
N THR A 40 -18.42 -1.43 3.16
CA THR A 40 -18.17 -0.01 2.86
C THR A 40 -19.45 0.74 2.58
N ASP A 41 -20.49 0.56 3.38
CA ASP A 41 -21.79 1.19 3.17
C ASP A 41 -21.91 2.65 3.66
N GLY A 42 -20.80 3.23 4.10
CA GLY A 42 -20.70 4.60 4.60
C GLY A 42 -21.26 4.81 6.02
N GLN A 43 -21.74 3.75 6.64
CA GLN A 43 -22.18 3.72 8.05
C GLN A 43 -21.28 2.79 8.87
N ASN A 44 -20.70 1.80 8.21
CA ASN A 44 -19.92 0.73 8.81
C ASN A 44 -18.55 0.67 8.14
N THR A 45 -17.60 1.22 8.81
CA THR A 45 -16.19 1.18 8.40
C THR A 45 -15.70 -0.26 8.44
N ILE A 46 -14.97 -0.68 7.42
CA ILE A 46 -14.15 -1.89 7.51
C ILE A 46 -13.00 -1.55 8.45
N GLY A 47 -12.77 -2.37 9.44
CA GLY A 47 -11.69 -2.14 10.37
C GLY A 47 -12.01 -2.55 11.80
N ARG A 48 -11.11 -2.20 12.68
CA ARG A 48 -11.07 -2.73 14.05
C ARG A 48 -12.19 -2.29 14.96
N THR A 49 -12.73 -1.12 14.74
CA THR A 49 -13.65 -0.47 15.68
C THR A 49 -15.11 -0.74 15.38
N SER A 50 -15.44 -1.22 14.17
CA SER A 50 -16.82 -1.47 13.76
C SER A 50 -17.28 -2.88 14.12
N ALA A 51 -17.99 -3.03 15.21
CA ALA A 51 -18.66 -4.28 15.62
C ALA A 51 -20.10 -4.38 15.07
N SER A 52 -20.44 -3.65 14.03
CA SER A 52 -21.83 -3.45 13.57
C SER A 52 -22.52 -4.70 13.00
N HIS A 53 -21.74 -5.71 12.62
CA HIS A 53 -22.27 -6.93 11.96
C HIS A 53 -22.50 -8.10 12.90
N GLY A 54 -22.25 -7.94 14.21
CA GLY A 54 -22.35 -9.01 15.21
C GLY A 54 -21.09 -9.89 15.26
N PRO A 55 -21.08 -10.87 16.18
CA PRO A 55 -19.92 -11.74 16.34
C PRO A 55 -19.72 -12.61 15.11
N ALA A 56 -18.48 -12.66 14.65
CA ALA A 56 -18.07 -13.53 13.56
C ALA A 56 -17.26 -14.73 14.06
N THR A 57 -17.44 -15.88 13.44
CA THR A 57 -16.59 -17.06 13.61
C THR A 57 -15.61 -17.14 12.48
N ILE A 58 -14.33 -17.24 12.78
CA ILE A 58 -13.23 -17.36 11.83
C ILE A 58 -12.61 -18.74 11.99
N LYS A 59 -12.46 -19.44 10.86
CA LYS A 59 -11.76 -20.73 10.80
C LYS A 59 -10.53 -20.59 9.94
N VAL A 60 -9.40 -21.15 10.39
CA VAL A 60 -8.13 -21.23 9.67
C VAL A 60 -7.57 -22.63 9.84
N GLY A 61 -7.68 -23.49 8.83
CA GLY A 61 -7.39 -24.91 9.01
C GLY A 61 -8.23 -25.51 10.16
N ASP A 62 -7.55 -26.09 11.14
CA ASP A 62 -8.18 -26.67 12.34
C ASP A 62 -8.37 -25.65 13.48
N HIS A 63 -7.87 -24.42 13.33
CA HIS A 63 -8.02 -23.34 14.30
C HIS A 63 -9.33 -22.60 14.10
N SER A 64 -9.93 -22.14 15.20
CA SER A 64 -11.11 -21.28 15.13
C SER A 64 -11.12 -20.24 16.23
N ALA A 65 -11.70 -19.08 15.95
CA ALA A 65 -11.90 -18.00 16.90
C ALA A 65 -13.25 -17.35 16.72
N LEU A 66 -13.79 -16.79 17.79
CA LEU A 66 -14.97 -15.93 17.78
C LEU A 66 -14.50 -14.49 18.05
N SER A 67 -14.85 -13.56 17.18
CA SER A 67 -14.54 -12.14 17.38
C SER A 67 -15.82 -11.30 17.36
N ARG A 68 -15.86 -10.29 18.24
CA ARG A 68 -16.86 -9.22 18.22
C ARG A 68 -16.35 -7.95 17.52
N ALA A 69 -15.04 -7.88 17.30
CA ALA A 69 -14.42 -6.90 16.44
C ALA A 69 -14.47 -7.36 14.98
N ASN A 70 -14.17 -6.46 14.04
CA ASN A 70 -14.10 -6.78 12.61
C ASN A 70 -12.76 -7.34 12.17
N PHE A 71 -11.99 -7.88 13.11
CA PHE A 71 -10.72 -8.54 12.87
C PHE A 71 -10.45 -9.58 13.96
N VAL A 72 -9.50 -10.46 13.67
CA VAL A 72 -8.98 -11.44 14.63
C VAL A 72 -7.57 -11.83 14.27
N THR A 73 -6.73 -12.03 15.30
CA THR A 73 -5.43 -12.69 15.15
C THR A 73 -5.58 -14.17 15.53
N ILE A 74 -5.16 -15.06 14.65
CA ILE A 74 -5.09 -16.51 14.89
C ILE A 74 -3.63 -16.90 14.89
N GLY A 75 -3.17 -17.40 16.03
CA GLY A 75 -1.80 -17.89 16.24
C GLY A 75 -1.72 -19.41 16.33
N GLY A 76 -0.51 -19.92 16.56
CA GLY A 76 -0.22 -21.36 16.65
C GLY A 76 -0.18 -22.04 15.28
N LEU A 77 -0.03 -21.28 14.21
CA LEU A 77 0.12 -21.79 12.85
C LEU A 77 1.53 -22.33 12.63
N GLN A 78 1.68 -23.18 11.61
CA GLN A 78 3.00 -23.66 11.19
C GLN A 78 3.65 -22.67 10.23
N PRO A 79 4.96 -22.42 10.36
CA PRO A 79 5.70 -21.59 9.40
C PRO A 79 5.71 -22.21 7.99
N ASP A 80 5.77 -21.36 6.98
CA ASP A 80 5.81 -21.70 5.55
C ASP A 80 4.75 -22.71 5.11
N HIS A 81 3.56 -22.65 5.74
CA HIS A 81 2.45 -23.57 5.54
C HIS A 81 1.23 -22.86 4.91
N GLU A 82 0.50 -23.60 4.06
CA GLU A 82 -0.68 -23.08 3.36
C GLU A 82 -1.95 -23.37 4.16
N TYR A 83 -2.77 -22.32 4.34
CA TYR A 83 -4.04 -22.40 5.06
C TYR A 83 -5.19 -21.83 4.23
N ASN A 84 -6.34 -22.49 4.31
CA ASN A 84 -7.61 -21.89 3.92
C ASN A 84 -8.26 -21.24 5.13
N TYR A 85 -8.95 -20.13 4.92
CA TYR A 85 -9.76 -19.52 5.97
C TYR A 85 -11.19 -19.22 5.49
N GLU A 86 -12.08 -19.13 6.47
CA GLU A 86 -13.47 -18.76 6.28
C GLU A 86 -13.94 -17.86 7.42
N VAL A 87 -14.72 -16.82 7.06
CA VAL A 87 -15.37 -15.90 7.99
C VAL A 87 -16.89 -16.05 7.87
N THR A 88 -17.57 -16.29 8.99
CA THR A 88 -19.04 -16.44 9.07
C THR A 88 -19.64 -15.53 10.13
N ILE A 89 -20.78 -14.90 9.83
CA ILE A 89 -21.58 -14.13 10.79
C ILE A 89 -22.93 -14.83 10.92
N GLY A 90 -23.20 -15.40 12.10
CA GLY A 90 -24.32 -16.31 12.26
C GLY A 90 -24.24 -17.46 11.27
N PRO A 91 -25.29 -17.72 10.44
CA PRO A 91 -25.27 -18.78 9.45
C PRO A 91 -24.64 -18.34 8.11
N THR A 92 -24.29 -17.07 7.94
CA THR A 92 -23.90 -16.50 6.65
C THR A 92 -22.37 -16.48 6.52
N LYS A 93 -21.86 -17.12 5.45
CA LYS A 93 -20.47 -16.96 5.05
C LYS A 93 -20.29 -15.59 4.40
N VAL A 94 -19.41 -14.77 4.97
CA VAL A 94 -19.14 -13.40 4.52
C VAL A 94 -17.80 -13.27 3.79
N GLY A 95 -16.92 -14.25 3.91
CA GLY A 95 -15.67 -14.27 3.18
C GLY A 95 -14.88 -15.55 3.34
N SER A 96 -13.91 -15.76 2.46
CA SER A 96 -12.93 -16.84 2.54
C SER A 96 -11.74 -16.55 1.66
N GLY A 97 -10.62 -17.18 1.94
CA GLY A 97 -9.41 -17.08 1.16
C GLY A 97 -8.41 -18.18 1.50
N GLN A 98 -7.23 -18.03 0.93
CA GLN A 98 -6.10 -18.91 1.13
C GLN A 98 -4.86 -18.06 1.28
N PHE A 99 -3.99 -18.43 2.22
CA PHE A 99 -2.70 -17.76 2.42
C PHE A 99 -1.62 -18.79 2.77
N ARG A 100 -0.37 -18.35 2.69
CA ARG A 100 0.77 -19.13 3.17
C ARG A 100 1.51 -18.32 4.22
N THR A 101 1.67 -18.85 5.43
CA THR A 101 2.46 -18.24 6.50
C THR A 101 3.90 -17.99 6.04
N TRP A 102 4.55 -17.02 6.64
CA TRP A 102 5.95 -16.76 6.33
C TRP A 102 6.87 -17.85 6.87
N ALA A 103 8.04 -18.01 6.29
CA ALA A 103 9.09 -18.83 6.86
C ALA A 103 9.71 -18.14 8.09
N ASP A 104 10.15 -18.91 9.08
CA ASP A 104 10.89 -18.38 10.23
C ASP A 104 12.21 -17.75 9.81
N HIS A 105 12.88 -18.39 8.86
CA HIS A 105 14.14 -17.94 8.27
C HIS A 105 14.03 -17.93 6.76
N ALA A 106 14.52 -16.86 6.16
CA ALA A 106 14.52 -16.68 4.72
C ALA A 106 15.84 -16.07 4.26
N ASP A 107 16.24 -16.38 3.02
CA ASP A 107 17.33 -15.76 2.29
C ASP A 107 16.84 -15.09 1.00
N LYS A 108 15.53 -15.19 0.76
CA LYS A 108 14.84 -14.58 -0.39
C LYS A 108 13.43 -14.15 -0.04
N VAL A 109 12.97 -13.13 -0.74
CA VAL A 109 11.60 -12.63 -0.68
C VAL A 109 11.23 -11.93 -1.97
N ALA A 110 9.98 -12.08 -2.42
CA ALA A 110 9.40 -11.26 -3.46
C ALA A 110 8.16 -10.52 -2.91
N PHE A 111 8.01 -9.26 -3.32
CA PHE A 111 6.88 -8.42 -2.93
C PHE A 111 6.55 -7.41 -4.04
N PHE A 112 5.36 -6.84 -3.96
CA PHE A 112 4.96 -5.75 -4.85
C PHE A 112 5.14 -4.41 -4.15
N VAL A 113 5.38 -3.35 -4.95
CA VAL A 113 5.33 -1.96 -4.49
C VAL A 113 4.41 -1.17 -5.42
N ILE A 114 3.48 -0.42 -4.85
CA ILE A 114 2.55 0.43 -5.60
C ILE A 114 2.25 1.70 -4.81
N GLY A 115 2.08 2.81 -5.48
CA GLY A 115 1.61 4.08 -4.91
C GLY A 115 0.70 4.82 -5.85
N ASP A 116 0.03 5.84 -5.34
CA ASP A 116 -0.75 6.79 -6.15
C ASP A 116 -1.82 6.08 -7.00
N PHE A 117 -2.51 5.10 -6.42
CA PHE A 117 -3.34 4.19 -7.19
C PHE A 117 -4.85 4.41 -7.03
N GLY A 118 -5.33 4.90 -5.89
CA GLY A 118 -6.74 4.90 -5.48
C GLY A 118 -7.64 5.87 -6.22
N THR A 119 -7.74 5.77 -7.55
CA THR A 119 -8.51 6.68 -8.41
C THR A 119 -9.93 6.18 -8.68
N GLY A 120 -10.19 4.88 -8.54
CA GLY A 120 -11.45 4.24 -8.96
C GLY A 120 -11.66 4.20 -10.47
N GLN A 121 -10.65 4.55 -11.28
CA GLN A 121 -10.74 4.65 -12.73
C GLN A 121 -10.26 3.35 -13.42
N PRO A 122 -10.68 3.09 -14.67
CA PRO A 122 -10.30 1.88 -15.40
C PRO A 122 -8.80 1.56 -15.42
N PRO A 123 -7.88 2.52 -15.56
CA PRO A 123 -6.45 2.21 -15.52
C PRO A 123 -5.95 1.59 -14.21
N GLN A 124 -6.52 1.98 -13.05
CA GLN A 124 -6.22 1.34 -11.78
C GLN A 124 -6.60 -0.15 -11.80
N TYR A 125 -7.80 -0.46 -12.31
CA TYR A 125 -8.28 -1.84 -12.42
C TYR A 125 -7.41 -2.68 -13.38
N GLN A 126 -6.86 -2.07 -14.44
CA GLN A 126 -5.92 -2.74 -15.34
C GLN A 126 -4.59 -3.05 -14.64
N ILE A 127 -4.06 -2.12 -13.84
CA ILE A 127 -2.88 -2.37 -13.01
C ILE A 127 -3.16 -3.47 -11.98
N ALA A 128 -4.29 -3.39 -11.26
CA ALA A 128 -4.65 -4.41 -10.28
C ALA A 128 -4.81 -5.80 -10.91
N LYS A 129 -5.40 -5.88 -12.11
CA LYS A 129 -5.46 -7.13 -12.87
C LYS A 129 -4.07 -7.64 -13.25
N THR A 130 -3.18 -6.77 -13.70
CA THR A 130 -1.80 -7.16 -14.03
C THR A 130 -1.04 -7.64 -12.80
N MET A 131 -1.25 -7.00 -11.65
CA MET A 131 -0.72 -7.47 -10.36
C MET A 131 -1.24 -8.87 -10.00
N TRP A 132 -2.54 -9.10 -10.20
CA TRP A 132 -3.14 -10.42 -9.98
C TRP A 132 -2.57 -11.50 -10.91
N ASP A 133 -2.44 -11.21 -12.19
CA ASP A 133 -1.89 -12.14 -13.19
C ASP A 133 -0.42 -12.47 -12.84
N GLU A 134 0.38 -11.46 -12.44
CA GLU A 134 1.77 -11.65 -12.01
C GLU A 134 1.86 -12.42 -10.68
N PHE A 135 0.97 -12.14 -9.72
CA PHE A 135 0.87 -12.92 -8.49
C PHE A 135 0.65 -14.40 -8.79
N GLN A 136 -0.34 -14.73 -9.62
CA GLN A 136 -0.64 -16.11 -10.02
C GLN A 136 0.54 -16.79 -10.73
N ARG A 137 1.26 -16.05 -11.57
CA ARG A 137 2.46 -16.54 -12.23
C ARG A 137 3.54 -16.89 -11.21
N ARG A 138 3.77 -16.00 -10.23
CA ARG A 138 4.81 -16.16 -9.21
C ARG A 138 4.50 -17.20 -8.16
N MET A 139 3.24 -17.48 -7.87
CA MET A 139 2.87 -18.59 -6.99
C MET A 139 3.34 -19.95 -7.49
N LYS A 140 3.75 -20.06 -8.77
CA LYS A 140 4.31 -21.27 -9.38
C LYS A 140 5.85 -21.30 -9.36
N THR A 141 6.50 -20.30 -8.76
CA THR A 141 7.96 -20.21 -8.64
C THR A 141 8.41 -20.53 -7.22
N ASP A 142 9.69 -20.64 -7.01
CA ASP A 142 10.30 -20.84 -5.70
C ASP A 142 10.44 -19.55 -4.87
N ASN A 143 10.08 -18.39 -5.45
CA ASN A 143 10.04 -17.09 -4.78
C ASN A 143 8.70 -16.39 -5.03
N PRO A 144 7.58 -16.86 -4.43
CA PRO A 144 6.27 -16.28 -4.60
C PRO A 144 6.18 -14.92 -3.89
N VAL A 145 5.27 -14.06 -4.38
CA VAL A 145 4.99 -12.76 -3.74
C VAL A 145 4.35 -12.96 -2.38
N ARG A 146 4.89 -12.30 -1.35
CA ARG A 146 4.49 -12.48 0.05
C ARG A 146 3.63 -11.36 0.62
N PHE A 147 3.76 -10.14 0.11
CA PHE A 147 3.00 -8.96 0.54
C PHE A 147 3.07 -7.85 -0.50
N ILE A 148 2.31 -6.80 -0.26
CA ILE A 148 2.32 -5.57 -1.04
C ILE A 148 2.73 -4.42 -0.12
N LEU A 149 3.63 -3.56 -0.57
CA LEU A 149 3.94 -2.28 0.06
C LEU A 149 3.22 -1.17 -0.70
N SER A 150 2.49 -0.33 0.01
CA SER A 150 1.96 0.89 -0.55
C SER A 150 2.81 2.09 -0.13
N VAL A 151 3.20 2.88 -1.10
CA VAL A 151 3.95 4.12 -0.89
C VAL A 151 3.05 5.36 -0.85
N GLY A 152 1.82 5.20 -0.38
CA GLY A 152 0.88 6.30 -0.12
C GLY A 152 -0.03 6.66 -1.29
N ASP A 153 -0.92 7.63 -1.04
CA ASP A 153 -2.03 8.02 -1.91
C ASP A 153 -2.87 6.79 -2.30
N ASN A 154 -3.32 6.09 -1.26
CA ASN A 154 -4.11 4.88 -1.42
C ASN A 154 -5.52 5.19 -1.94
N LEU A 155 -6.03 6.39 -1.62
CA LEU A 155 -7.30 6.90 -2.12
C LEU A 155 -7.19 8.38 -2.50
N TYR A 156 -7.79 8.74 -3.63
CA TYR A 156 -7.97 10.14 -4.02
C TYR A 156 -9.42 10.56 -3.79
N GLY A 157 -9.65 11.80 -3.37
CA GLY A 157 -10.96 12.42 -3.35
C GLY A 157 -11.60 12.42 -4.74
N ASN A 158 -12.92 12.58 -4.82
CA ASN A 158 -13.62 12.62 -6.10
C ASN A 158 -13.48 13.99 -6.77
N ILE A 159 -13.65 14.02 -8.11
CA ILE A 159 -13.57 15.25 -8.92
C ILE A 159 -14.54 16.34 -8.46
N ALA A 160 -15.73 15.96 -7.94
CA ALA A 160 -16.70 16.92 -7.43
C ALA A 160 -16.17 17.68 -6.21
N SER A 161 -15.43 17.01 -5.31
CA SER A 161 -14.78 17.66 -4.17
C SER A 161 -13.76 18.71 -4.63
N PHE A 162 -12.99 18.42 -5.67
CA PHE A 162 -12.02 19.34 -6.26
C PHE A 162 -12.70 20.56 -6.90
N LEU A 163 -13.79 20.36 -7.68
CA LEU A 163 -14.49 21.43 -8.38
C LEU A 163 -15.24 22.39 -7.47
N PHE A 164 -15.68 21.94 -6.31
CA PHE A 164 -16.43 22.75 -5.34
C PHE A 164 -15.58 23.30 -4.19
N GLY A 165 -14.25 23.16 -4.26
CA GLY A 165 -13.32 23.61 -3.21
C GLY A 165 -13.50 22.88 -1.88
N ILE A 166 -14.16 21.73 -1.89
CA ILE A 166 -14.23 20.82 -0.76
C ILE A 166 -12.91 20.04 -0.80
N SER A 167 -12.26 19.97 0.33
CA SER A 167 -11.01 19.26 0.49
C SER A 167 -11.07 17.84 -0.09
N ALA A 168 -10.18 17.52 -1.00
CA ALA A 168 -10.17 16.25 -1.72
C ALA A 168 -9.45 15.17 -0.89
N THR A 169 -10.04 14.78 0.23
CA THR A 169 -9.53 13.67 1.04
C THR A 169 -10.06 12.33 0.52
N GLY A 170 -9.19 11.34 0.44
CA GLY A 170 -9.54 9.95 0.15
C GLY A 170 -9.94 9.14 1.37
N ALA A 171 -9.97 9.73 2.57
CA ALA A 171 -10.26 9.00 3.80
C ALA A 171 -11.74 8.64 4.01
N SER A 172 -12.66 9.07 3.11
CA SER A 172 -14.08 8.73 3.19
C SER A 172 -14.34 7.26 2.89
N ASP A 173 -15.12 6.59 3.70
CA ASP A 173 -15.54 5.20 3.51
C ASP A 173 -16.17 4.90 2.16
N ARG A 174 -16.90 5.84 1.57
CA ARG A 174 -17.54 5.65 0.27
C ARG A 174 -16.58 5.34 -0.86
N ASP A 175 -15.34 5.77 -0.72
CA ASP A 175 -14.33 5.66 -1.75
C ASP A 175 -13.54 4.35 -1.63
N TRP A 176 -13.60 3.65 -0.50
CA TRP A 176 -12.83 2.45 -0.24
C TRP A 176 -13.24 1.26 -1.10
N SER A 177 -14.53 1.09 -1.42
CA SER A 177 -14.99 -0.02 -2.23
C SER A 177 -14.33 -0.02 -3.62
N ASN A 178 -14.59 1.00 -4.41
CA ASN A 178 -14.18 1.06 -5.81
C ASN A 178 -12.71 1.49 -6.00
N LYS A 179 -12.07 2.07 -4.98
CA LYS A 179 -10.69 2.56 -5.06
C LYS A 179 -9.67 1.64 -4.42
N PHE A 180 -10.11 0.75 -3.53
CA PHE A 180 -9.22 -0.17 -2.85
C PHE A 180 -9.73 -1.62 -2.84
N PHE A 181 -10.89 -1.88 -2.25
CA PHE A 181 -11.33 -3.26 -2.04
C PHE A 181 -11.64 -3.99 -3.34
N ASP A 182 -12.46 -3.42 -4.22
CA ASP A 182 -12.86 -4.09 -5.47
C ASP A 182 -11.67 -4.42 -6.39
N PRO A 183 -10.75 -3.48 -6.69
CA PRO A 183 -9.65 -3.80 -7.60
C PRO A 183 -8.64 -4.80 -7.01
N TYR A 184 -8.41 -4.78 -5.68
CA TYR A 184 -7.38 -5.60 -5.05
C TYR A 184 -7.92 -6.80 -4.26
N GLU A 185 -9.23 -7.04 -4.21
CA GLU A 185 -9.88 -8.11 -3.46
C GLU A 185 -9.20 -9.48 -3.60
N PRO A 186 -8.86 -9.97 -4.81
CA PRO A 186 -8.23 -11.28 -4.94
C PRO A 186 -6.80 -11.35 -4.37
N LEU A 187 -6.10 -10.24 -4.29
CA LEU A 187 -4.75 -10.14 -3.71
C LEU A 187 -4.81 -10.04 -2.19
N ILE A 188 -5.57 -9.07 -1.67
CA ILE A 188 -5.63 -8.78 -0.23
C ILE A 188 -6.27 -9.91 0.59
N ALA A 189 -7.05 -10.77 -0.06
CA ALA A 189 -7.55 -12.00 0.56
C ALA A 189 -6.47 -13.09 0.70
N ARG A 190 -5.24 -12.88 0.20
CA ARG A 190 -4.17 -13.88 0.18
C ARG A 190 -2.85 -13.42 0.76
N ILE A 191 -2.53 -12.14 0.60
CA ILE A 191 -1.29 -11.52 1.08
C ILE A 191 -1.58 -10.18 1.75
N PRO A 192 -0.84 -9.79 2.80
CA PRO A 192 -1.00 -8.51 3.46
C PRO A 192 -0.69 -7.34 2.53
N PHE A 193 -1.37 -6.22 2.79
CA PHE A 193 -1.15 -4.94 2.13
C PHE A 193 -0.68 -3.93 3.17
N PHE A 194 0.62 -3.64 3.21
CA PHE A 194 1.23 -2.73 4.17
C PHE A 194 1.25 -1.31 3.64
N GLY A 195 0.27 -0.51 4.07
CA GLY A 195 0.07 0.86 3.60
C GLY A 195 0.90 1.89 4.35
N THR A 196 1.37 2.92 3.65
CA THR A 196 1.80 4.20 4.23
C THR A 196 0.85 5.31 3.83
N LEU A 197 0.87 6.41 4.60
CA LEU A 197 0.09 7.59 4.27
C LEU A 197 0.70 8.36 3.10
N GLY A 198 -0.16 8.76 2.15
CA GLY A 198 0.11 9.83 1.21
C GLY A 198 -0.68 11.10 1.58
N ASN A 199 -0.41 12.21 0.90
CA ASN A 199 -1.07 13.48 1.21
C ASN A 199 -2.57 13.48 0.89
N HIS A 200 -3.02 12.61 -0.04
CA HIS A 200 -4.44 12.42 -0.35
C HIS A 200 -5.17 11.43 0.56
N ASP A 201 -4.48 10.64 1.38
CA ASP A 201 -5.10 9.74 2.35
C ASP A 201 -5.67 10.45 3.58
N GLY A 202 -5.40 11.72 3.70
CA GLY A 202 -5.99 12.70 4.58
C GLY A 202 -5.98 14.05 3.90
N ASN A 203 -6.22 15.11 4.65
CA ASN A 203 -6.05 16.46 4.16
C ASN A 203 -4.88 17.12 4.88
N GLU A 204 -3.77 17.37 4.18
CA GLU A 204 -2.59 18.03 4.75
C GLU A 204 -2.85 19.43 5.32
N SER A 205 -3.95 20.08 4.96
CA SER A 205 -4.33 21.40 5.43
C SER A 205 -5.32 21.40 6.61
N GLU A 206 -5.87 20.25 6.98
CA GLU A 206 -6.92 20.13 8.00
C GLU A 206 -6.53 19.18 9.13
N SER A 207 -7.34 19.18 10.19
CA SER A 207 -7.15 18.26 11.31
C SER A 207 -7.56 16.83 10.96
N HIS A 208 -7.01 15.89 11.64
CA HIS A 208 -7.00 14.45 11.46
C HIS A 208 -8.35 13.71 11.37
N HIS A 209 -9.48 14.36 11.41
CA HIS A 209 -10.81 13.71 11.36
C HIS A 209 -11.04 12.84 10.13
N ASP A 210 -10.29 13.08 9.08
CA ASP A 210 -10.35 12.35 7.82
C ASP A 210 -9.39 11.16 7.75
N LEU A 211 -8.50 10.96 8.72
CA LEU A 211 -7.61 9.79 8.78
C LEU A 211 -8.24 8.54 9.37
N GLY A 212 -9.42 8.65 10.01
CA GLY A 212 -10.05 7.55 10.73
C GLY A 212 -10.24 6.32 9.86
N ALA A 213 -10.79 6.47 8.67
CA ALA A 213 -11.03 5.36 7.75
C ALA A 213 -9.71 4.70 7.27
N PHE A 214 -8.66 5.49 7.03
CA PHE A 214 -7.34 4.93 6.72
C PHE A 214 -6.81 4.09 7.88
N LEU A 215 -6.78 4.63 9.08
CA LEU A 215 -6.26 3.96 10.27
C LEU A 215 -7.06 2.70 10.64
N ASP A 216 -8.35 2.69 10.35
CA ASP A 216 -9.21 1.53 10.57
C ASP A 216 -9.01 0.43 9.52
N ASN A 217 -8.74 0.81 8.27
CA ASN A 217 -8.62 -0.13 7.15
C ASN A 217 -7.19 -0.63 6.92
N PHE A 218 -6.19 0.12 7.37
CA PHE A 218 -4.79 -0.28 7.40
C PHE A 218 -4.29 -0.41 8.86
N PRO A 219 -4.76 -1.40 9.60
CA PRO A 219 -4.15 -1.73 10.88
C PRO A 219 -2.76 -2.33 10.63
N PHE A 220 -1.80 -1.81 11.33
CA PHE A 220 -0.40 -2.10 11.08
C PHE A 220 0.08 -3.30 11.89
N PRO A 221 1.26 -3.89 11.56
CA PRO A 221 1.80 -5.01 12.30
C PRO A 221 1.75 -4.81 13.82
N GLY A 222 1.25 -5.79 14.53
CA GLY A 222 1.09 -5.74 15.98
C GLY A 222 -0.26 -5.22 16.47
N GLY A 223 -1.23 -5.09 15.58
CA GLY A 223 -2.61 -4.98 15.99
C GLY A 223 -3.07 -3.60 16.48
N LYS A 224 -2.33 -2.51 16.25
CA LYS A 224 -2.72 -1.14 16.62
C LYS A 224 -2.65 -0.21 15.42
N PRO A 225 -3.69 0.60 15.16
CA PRO A 225 -3.60 1.66 14.17
C PRO A 225 -2.38 2.54 14.46
N ALA A 226 -1.53 2.72 13.47
CA ALA A 226 -0.35 3.55 13.57
C ALA A 226 -0.10 4.25 12.23
N ARG A 227 0.55 5.41 12.27
CA ARG A 227 0.93 6.17 11.08
C ARG A 227 2.29 5.73 10.54
N TYR A 228 3.07 5.06 11.37
CA TYR A 228 4.39 4.52 11.04
C TYR A 228 4.65 3.25 11.84
N TYR A 229 5.44 2.36 11.30
CA TYR A 229 5.68 1.04 11.86
C TYR A 229 6.86 0.36 11.18
N LYS A 230 7.24 -0.79 11.70
CA LYS A 230 8.18 -1.69 11.03
C LYS A 230 7.73 -3.14 11.15
N PHE A 231 8.19 -3.97 10.24
CA PHE A 231 8.07 -5.42 10.32
C PHE A 231 9.30 -6.09 9.72
N THR A 232 9.51 -7.36 10.05
CA THR A 232 10.65 -8.13 9.58
C THR A 232 10.17 -9.40 8.89
N TYR A 233 10.75 -9.73 7.75
CA TYR A 233 10.50 -10.95 7.02
C TYR A 233 11.68 -11.91 7.17
N GLY A 234 11.43 -13.11 7.76
CA GLY A 234 12.36 -14.23 7.85
C GLY A 234 13.73 -13.91 8.49
N GLY A 235 13.81 -12.89 9.37
CA GLY A 235 15.08 -12.41 9.93
C GLY A 235 16.06 -11.82 8.90
N PHE A 236 15.64 -11.65 7.67
CA PHE A 236 16.45 -11.36 6.48
C PHE A 236 16.27 -9.93 5.97
N ALA A 237 15.05 -9.39 6.03
CA ALA A 237 14.72 -8.04 5.59
C ALA A 237 13.81 -7.33 6.59
N GLU A 238 14.13 -6.08 6.95
CA GLU A 238 13.34 -5.22 7.80
C GLU A 238 12.78 -4.05 7.00
N PHE A 239 11.49 -3.82 7.12
CA PHE A 239 10.74 -2.81 6.38
C PHE A 239 10.25 -1.72 7.32
N PHE A 240 10.45 -0.45 6.94
CA PHE A 240 10.00 0.72 7.68
C PHE A 240 8.96 1.47 6.86
N GLY A 241 7.69 1.32 7.22
CA GLY A 241 6.59 2.14 6.72
C GLY A 241 6.56 3.47 7.47
N LEU A 242 6.80 4.59 6.77
CA LEU A 242 6.94 5.91 7.39
C LEU A 242 5.88 6.88 6.86
N ASP A 243 5.47 7.79 7.72
CA ASP A 243 4.58 8.90 7.38
C ASP A 243 5.40 10.16 7.08
N SER A 244 5.49 10.50 5.80
CA SER A 244 6.15 11.72 5.31
C SER A 244 5.17 12.85 5.03
N THR A 245 3.90 12.73 5.42
CA THR A 245 2.87 13.73 5.13
C THR A 245 2.85 14.87 6.15
N LYS A 246 2.20 15.95 5.78
CA LYS A 246 1.86 17.07 6.67
C LYS A 246 0.55 16.83 7.43
N ASN A 247 -0.10 15.70 7.20
CA ASN A 247 -1.31 15.34 7.93
C ASN A 247 -1.02 15.26 9.44
N THR A 248 -1.82 15.94 10.23
CA THR A 248 -1.67 15.99 11.68
C THR A 248 -2.92 15.44 12.35
N GLU A 249 -2.79 14.93 13.57
CA GLU A 249 -3.94 14.39 14.31
C GLU A 249 -4.80 15.49 14.98
N SER A 250 -4.27 16.68 15.09
CA SER A 250 -5.02 17.89 15.44
C SER A 250 -4.39 19.05 14.70
N GLY A 251 -5.16 20.03 14.28
CA GLY A 251 -4.66 21.20 13.54
C GLY A 251 -3.57 22.03 14.25
N ARG A 252 -3.02 21.52 15.34
CA ARG A 252 -1.92 22.10 16.11
C ARG A 252 -0.71 21.19 16.23
N GLN A 253 -0.77 19.94 15.77
CA GLN A 253 0.37 19.03 15.83
C GLN A 253 1.32 19.30 14.66
N ARG A 254 2.58 19.10 14.93
CA ARG A 254 3.63 19.23 13.93
C ARG A 254 3.68 17.97 13.07
N PRO A 255 4.08 18.07 11.78
CA PRO A 255 4.26 16.91 10.93
C PRO A 255 5.19 15.86 11.54
N ASN A 256 4.86 14.59 11.37
CA ASN A 256 5.59 13.47 11.96
C ASN A 256 6.99 13.25 11.37
N TYR A 257 7.30 13.84 10.23
CA TYR A 257 8.63 13.70 9.62
C TYR A 257 9.67 14.70 10.11
N LEU A 258 9.31 15.69 10.95
CA LEU A 258 10.29 16.65 11.46
C LEU A 258 11.35 15.97 12.36
N PRO A 259 12.61 16.46 12.38
CA PRO A 259 13.72 15.79 13.06
C PRO A 259 13.49 15.49 14.54
N ASP A 260 12.73 16.34 15.21
CA ASP A 260 12.39 16.23 16.65
C ASP A 260 11.00 15.61 16.90
N SER A 261 10.32 15.12 15.85
CA SER A 261 9.05 14.42 15.99
C SER A 261 9.21 13.05 16.63
N GLU A 262 8.12 12.53 17.18
CA GLU A 262 8.09 11.21 17.81
C GLU A 262 8.51 10.11 16.82
N GLN A 263 7.96 10.13 15.58
CA GLN A 263 8.35 9.20 14.55
C GLN A 263 9.84 9.27 14.21
N SER A 264 10.38 10.46 13.99
CA SER A 264 11.78 10.63 13.62
C SER A 264 12.73 10.17 14.73
N GLN A 265 12.38 10.42 16.00
CA GLN A 265 13.16 9.91 17.13
C GLN A 265 13.08 8.38 17.24
N TRP A 266 11.88 7.79 17.05
CA TRP A 266 11.69 6.36 16.98
C TRP A 266 12.50 5.74 15.83
N LEU A 267 12.41 6.29 14.63
CA LEU A 267 13.16 5.83 13.47
C LEU A 267 14.66 5.81 13.72
N LYS A 268 15.18 6.91 14.27
CA LYS A 268 16.60 7.02 14.62
C LYS A 268 17.03 5.96 15.63
N GLN A 269 16.19 5.70 16.63
CA GLN A 269 16.46 4.65 17.63
C GLN A 269 16.45 3.25 16.99
N GLU A 270 15.45 2.95 16.16
CA GLU A 270 15.34 1.66 15.48
C GLU A 270 16.51 1.41 14.51
N LEU A 271 16.91 2.44 13.76
CA LEU A 271 18.05 2.36 12.85
C LEU A 271 19.40 2.15 13.55
N ASN A 272 19.50 2.40 14.84
CA ASN A 272 20.71 2.16 15.65
C ASN A 272 20.76 0.75 16.28
N LYS A 273 19.68 -0.03 16.21
CA LYS A 273 19.64 -1.42 16.69
C LYS A 273 20.33 -2.39 15.71
N PRO A 274 20.72 -3.59 16.14
CA PRO A 274 21.13 -4.65 15.22
C PRO A 274 20.05 -4.90 14.18
N LYS A 275 20.45 -5.05 12.93
CA LYS A 275 19.56 -5.13 11.77
C LYS A 275 19.84 -6.36 10.92
N PRO A 276 18.82 -6.88 10.22
CA PRO A 276 19.03 -7.87 9.18
C PRO A 276 19.80 -7.27 7.99
N PRO A 277 20.27 -8.08 7.04
CA PRO A 277 21.01 -7.60 5.87
C PRO A 277 20.33 -6.50 5.08
N TRP A 278 19.01 -6.61 4.88
CA TRP A 278 18.23 -5.63 4.15
C TRP A 278 17.40 -4.75 5.09
N VAL A 279 17.58 -3.43 4.96
CA VAL A 279 16.77 -2.40 5.63
C VAL A 279 16.12 -1.55 4.55
N ILE A 280 14.80 -1.53 4.50
CA ILE A 280 14.03 -1.00 3.37
C ILE A 280 12.98 0.00 3.90
N PRO A 281 13.28 1.30 3.91
CA PRO A 281 12.29 2.34 4.15
C PRO A 281 11.35 2.47 2.94
N TYR A 282 10.07 2.74 3.21
CA TYR A 282 9.09 3.11 2.20
C TYR A 282 8.13 4.16 2.76
N TYR A 283 7.84 5.18 1.97
CA TYR A 283 7.06 6.35 2.35
C TYR A 283 6.68 7.17 1.12
N HIS A 284 5.79 8.13 1.27
CA HIS A 284 5.17 8.77 0.12
C HIS A 284 6.07 9.79 -0.60
N HIS A 285 6.53 10.85 0.09
CA HIS A 285 7.22 11.96 -0.56
C HIS A 285 8.62 11.58 -1.02
N ALA A 286 8.87 11.68 -2.33
CA ALA A 286 10.17 11.36 -2.93
C ALA A 286 11.22 12.43 -2.55
N PRO A 287 12.33 12.08 -1.90
CA PRO A 287 13.38 13.07 -1.63
C PRO A 287 14.10 13.51 -2.89
N PHE A 288 14.14 12.69 -3.94
CA PHE A 288 14.71 12.99 -5.24
C PHE A 288 13.66 12.72 -6.32
N THR A 289 13.36 13.72 -7.15
CA THR A 289 12.46 13.61 -8.29
C THR A 289 12.78 14.68 -9.33
N ALA A 290 12.65 14.32 -10.60
CA ALA A 290 12.76 15.27 -11.72
C ALA A 290 11.43 15.98 -12.07
N GLY A 291 10.38 15.74 -11.30
CA GLY A 291 9.03 16.27 -11.55
C GLY A 291 8.18 15.32 -12.40
N PRO A 292 7.17 15.82 -13.14
CA PRO A 292 7.06 17.22 -13.63
C PRO A 292 6.35 18.20 -12.67
N LEU A 293 5.68 17.76 -11.61
CA LEU A 293 4.88 18.67 -10.79
C LEU A 293 5.49 18.96 -9.43
N HIS A 294 5.97 17.92 -8.74
CA HIS A 294 6.46 18.07 -7.38
C HIS A 294 7.96 18.35 -7.37
N ALA A 295 8.36 19.25 -6.48
CA ALA A 295 9.78 19.46 -6.20
C ALA A 295 10.31 18.32 -5.32
N PRO A 296 11.62 18.01 -5.38
CA PRO A 296 12.24 17.07 -4.46
C PRO A 296 12.01 17.44 -3.00
N SER A 297 11.62 16.46 -2.18
CA SER A 297 11.40 16.65 -0.73
C SER A 297 12.68 16.46 0.10
N VAL A 298 13.85 16.47 -0.55
CA VAL A 298 15.13 16.27 0.14
C VAL A 298 15.37 17.29 1.25
N HIS A 299 14.95 18.54 1.08
CA HIS A 299 15.13 19.58 2.09
C HIS A 299 14.35 19.29 3.37
N ASP A 300 13.17 18.72 3.27
CA ASP A 300 12.33 18.36 4.42
C ASP A 300 12.79 17.04 5.06
N LEU A 301 13.31 16.10 4.25
CA LEU A 301 13.63 14.73 4.64
C LEU A 301 15.15 14.44 4.69
N GLN A 302 16.01 15.46 4.60
CA GLN A 302 17.48 15.28 4.56
C GLN A 302 17.99 14.46 5.75
N HIS A 303 17.48 14.72 6.94
CA HIS A 303 17.87 14.00 8.14
C HIS A 303 17.53 12.49 8.08
N TRP A 304 16.43 12.09 7.40
CA TRP A 304 16.15 10.69 7.15
C TRP A 304 17.14 10.10 6.15
N VAL A 305 17.45 10.82 5.08
CA VAL A 305 18.44 10.38 4.07
C VAL A 305 19.79 10.14 4.74
N ASP A 306 20.23 11.06 5.61
CA ASP A 306 21.48 10.96 6.36
C ASP A 306 21.48 9.73 7.31
N TRP A 307 20.37 9.50 8.01
CA TRP A 307 20.24 8.35 8.94
C TRP A 307 20.17 7.02 8.19
N PHE A 308 19.49 6.97 7.06
CA PHE A 308 19.48 5.80 6.18
C PHE A 308 20.88 5.45 5.68
N ALA A 309 21.63 6.47 5.23
CA ALA A 309 23.01 6.29 4.80
C ALA A 309 23.91 5.76 5.92
N ALA A 310 23.84 6.38 7.09
CA ALA A 310 24.58 5.95 8.28
C ALA A 310 24.23 4.53 8.73
N SER A 311 23.01 4.07 8.44
CA SER A 311 22.51 2.74 8.79
C SER A 311 22.73 1.69 7.71
N GLY A 312 23.36 2.05 6.58
CA GLY A 312 23.67 1.12 5.50
C GLY A 312 22.52 0.81 4.55
N VAL A 313 21.42 1.56 4.60
CA VAL A 313 20.31 1.46 3.64
C VAL A 313 20.84 1.66 2.21
N LYS A 314 20.37 0.84 1.27
CA LYS A 314 20.75 0.89 -0.15
C LYS A 314 19.60 1.24 -1.08
N VAL A 315 18.38 1.13 -0.60
CA VAL A 315 17.17 1.42 -1.38
C VAL A 315 16.08 1.96 -0.47
N ALA A 316 15.26 2.88 -1.00
CA ALA A 316 13.99 3.30 -0.41
C ALA A 316 12.94 3.43 -1.51
N PHE A 317 11.67 3.13 -1.20
CA PHE A 317 10.56 3.26 -2.14
C PHE A 317 9.70 4.46 -1.81
N ASN A 318 9.25 5.17 -2.86
CA ASN A 318 8.48 6.41 -2.76
C ASN A 318 7.31 6.45 -3.75
N GLY A 319 6.38 7.39 -3.56
CA GLY A 319 5.28 7.73 -4.45
C GLY A 319 5.29 9.22 -4.81
N HIS A 320 4.09 9.85 -4.73
CA HIS A 320 3.84 11.29 -4.84
C HIS A 320 4.02 11.87 -6.25
N GLU A 321 5.09 11.58 -6.93
CA GLU A 321 5.22 11.98 -8.33
C GLU A 321 4.64 10.88 -9.23
N HIS A 322 3.60 11.23 -9.99
CA HIS A 322 2.76 10.25 -10.68
C HIS A 322 3.42 9.69 -11.95
N ASN A 323 4.57 9.08 -11.77
CA ASN A 323 5.35 8.39 -12.79
C ASN A 323 6.28 7.35 -12.15
N PHE A 324 7.14 6.73 -12.94
CA PHE A 324 8.23 5.89 -12.47
C PHE A 324 9.54 6.64 -12.54
N GLN A 325 10.31 6.68 -11.45
CA GLN A 325 11.67 7.20 -11.43
C GLN A 325 12.60 6.34 -10.58
N VAL A 326 13.88 6.32 -10.94
CA VAL A 326 14.96 5.72 -10.17
C VAL A 326 16.07 6.75 -10.02
N SER A 327 16.46 7.08 -8.78
CA SER A 327 17.57 8.01 -8.56
C SER A 327 18.92 7.39 -8.92
N GLU A 328 19.94 8.21 -9.13
CA GLU A 328 21.33 7.79 -9.10
C GLU A 328 21.69 7.29 -7.69
N ALA A 329 22.70 6.40 -7.64
CA ALA A 329 23.35 6.04 -6.37
C ALA A 329 24.73 6.72 -6.33
N ASN A 330 24.75 8.01 -6.04
CA ASN A 330 25.92 8.86 -6.05
C ASN A 330 26.14 9.58 -4.71
N ALA A 331 27.03 10.55 -4.67
CA ALA A 331 27.32 11.30 -3.46
C ALA A 331 26.10 12.11 -2.96
N ALA A 332 25.27 12.66 -3.86
CA ALA A 332 24.11 13.45 -3.48
C ALA A 332 23.01 12.59 -2.85
N THR A 333 22.87 11.34 -3.28
CA THR A 333 21.91 10.37 -2.72
C THR A 333 22.54 9.49 -1.63
N HIS A 334 23.75 9.79 -1.20
CA HIS A 334 24.55 9.00 -0.24
C HIS A 334 24.70 7.51 -0.68
N GLY A 335 24.69 7.24 -1.98
CA GLY A 335 24.76 5.88 -2.50
C GLY A 335 23.47 5.07 -2.36
N ILE A 336 22.36 5.70 -2.01
CA ILE A 336 21.03 5.07 -1.91
C ILE A 336 20.28 5.22 -3.23
N ARG A 337 19.57 4.19 -3.66
CA ARG A 337 18.59 4.25 -4.74
C ARG A 337 17.22 4.60 -4.16
N PHE A 338 16.70 5.75 -4.53
CA PHE A 338 15.30 6.12 -4.28
C PHE A 338 14.48 5.76 -5.52
N ILE A 339 13.46 4.93 -5.33
CA ILE A 339 12.65 4.40 -6.44
C ILE A 339 11.22 4.86 -6.25
N THR A 340 10.75 5.69 -7.16
CA THR A 340 9.38 6.21 -7.19
C THR A 340 8.46 5.26 -7.96
N SER A 341 7.43 4.76 -7.29
CA SER A 341 6.33 3.97 -7.86
C SER A 341 5.02 4.74 -7.69
N GLY A 342 4.93 5.91 -8.33
CA GLY A 342 3.86 6.88 -8.10
C GLY A 342 2.76 6.86 -9.17
N SER A 343 2.57 5.76 -9.90
CA SER A 343 1.59 5.73 -10.99
C SER A 343 0.77 4.45 -11.08
N GLY A 344 0.37 3.91 -9.92
CA GLY A 344 -0.50 2.73 -9.86
C GLY A 344 -1.91 2.96 -10.40
N GLY A 345 -2.39 4.19 -10.40
CA GLY A 345 -3.70 4.59 -10.94
C GLY A 345 -3.67 6.00 -11.51
N ALA A 346 -3.13 6.95 -10.74
CA ALA A 346 -2.87 8.29 -11.19
C ALA A 346 -1.70 8.32 -12.20
N LEU A 347 -1.70 9.29 -13.10
CA LEU A 347 -0.62 9.52 -14.04
C LEU A 347 -0.55 11.01 -14.34
N ARG A 348 0.65 11.56 -14.38
CA ARG A 348 0.88 12.95 -14.83
C ARG A 348 1.62 12.96 -16.15
N ALA A 349 1.02 13.66 -17.10
CA ALA A 349 1.70 13.97 -18.35
C ALA A 349 2.82 14.98 -18.07
N GLY A 350 3.92 14.83 -18.80
CA GLY A 350 5.06 15.74 -18.76
C GLY A 350 6.36 14.99 -19.00
N ASP A 351 7.30 15.65 -19.66
CA ASP A 351 8.64 15.12 -19.87
C ASP A 351 9.57 15.69 -18.79
N VAL A 352 10.26 14.81 -18.09
CA VAL A 352 11.19 15.20 -17.03
C VAL A 352 12.66 15.09 -17.43
N GLN A 353 12.94 14.66 -18.66
CA GLN A 353 14.28 14.34 -19.13
C GLN A 353 15.29 15.48 -18.92
N ALA A 354 14.87 16.72 -19.19
CA ALA A 354 15.72 17.90 -19.00
C ALA A 354 16.14 18.15 -17.55
N ASN A 355 15.38 17.65 -16.58
CA ASN A 355 15.64 17.82 -15.15
C ASN A 355 16.43 16.66 -14.54
N MET A 356 16.44 15.49 -15.17
CA MET A 356 16.94 14.24 -14.57
C MET A 356 18.36 14.37 -14.01
N LYS A 357 19.29 14.94 -14.80
CA LYS A 357 20.69 15.10 -14.35
C LYS A 357 20.81 16.03 -13.15
N ARG A 358 20.06 17.14 -13.14
CA ARG A 358 20.09 18.10 -12.03
C ARG A 358 19.53 17.48 -10.75
N GLU A 359 18.48 16.68 -10.86
CA GLU A 359 17.77 16.08 -9.74
C GLU A 359 18.27 14.66 -9.38
N ASN A 360 19.41 14.24 -9.95
CA ASN A 360 20.02 12.94 -9.71
C ASN A 360 19.10 11.75 -10.04
N ILE A 361 18.35 11.84 -11.13
CA ILE A 361 17.49 10.75 -11.64
C ILE A 361 18.20 10.02 -12.78
N ALA A 362 18.34 8.70 -12.62
CA ALA A 362 19.00 7.80 -13.55
C ALA A 362 18.05 7.23 -14.61
N ALA A 363 16.80 7.01 -14.26
CA ALA A 363 15.81 6.42 -15.15
C ALA A 363 14.41 6.93 -14.85
N TRP A 364 13.59 7.02 -15.89
CA TRP A 364 12.21 7.51 -15.80
C TRP A 364 11.31 6.88 -16.87
N ALA A 365 10.02 6.69 -16.54
CA ALA A 365 8.98 6.30 -17.47
C ALA A 365 7.65 7.02 -17.15
N PRO A 366 6.96 7.57 -18.18
CA PRO A 366 5.68 8.27 -18.01
C PRO A 366 4.46 7.34 -18.12
N GLN A 367 4.59 6.07 -17.75
CA GLN A 367 3.51 5.09 -17.82
C GLN A 367 3.09 4.66 -16.42
N ARG A 368 1.85 4.15 -16.35
CA ARG A 368 1.35 3.51 -15.13
C ARG A 368 2.10 2.22 -14.87
N GLN A 369 2.34 1.93 -13.60
CA GLN A 369 3.11 0.76 -13.23
C GLN A 369 2.94 0.41 -11.74
N PHE A 370 3.38 -0.80 -11.40
CA PHE A 370 3.76 -1.25 -10.08
C PHE A 370 5.12 -1.93 -10.16
N LEU A 371 5.76 -2.17 -9.03
CA LEU A 371 7.05 -2.84 -9.00
C LEU A 371 6.90 -4.28 -8.53
N VAL A 372 7.64 -5.18 -9.17
CA VAL A 372 7.99 -6.49 -8.65
C VAL A 372 9.40 -6.39 -8.09
N VAL A 373 9.53 -6.61 -6.79
CA VAL A 373 10.81 -6.59 -6.11
C VAL A 373 11.15 -8.01 -5.67
N GLU A 374 12.34 -8.45 -6.03
CA GLU A 374 12.90 -9.75 -5.67
C GLU A 374 14.22 -9.56 -4.96
N ILE A 375 14.34 -10.13 -3.77
CA ILE A 375 15.59 -10.15 -3.03
C ILE A 375 16.03 -11.60 -2.90
N GLU A 376 17.30 -11.87 -3.18
CA GLU A 376 17.94 -13.15 -2.97
C GLU A 376 19.37 -12.92 -2.47
N GLY A 377 19.66 -13.35 -1.25
CA GLY A 377 20.92 -13.07 -0.57
C GLY A 377 21.24 -11.57 -0.55
N LYS A 378 22.34 -11.19 -1.17
CA LYS A 378 22.80 -9.79 -1.25
C LYS A 378 22.29 -9.02 -2.46
N THR A 379 21.42 -9.59 -3.28
CA THR A 379 20.98 -8.97 -4.55
C THR A 379 19.50 -8.68 -4.52
N MET A 380 19.10 -7.44 -4.80
CA MET A 380 17.74 -7.03 -5.07
C MET A 380 17.58 -6.71 -6.55
N ARG A 381 16.48 -7.17 -7.14
CA ARG A 381 16.04 -6.85 -8.50
C ARG A 381 14.70 -6.16 -8.45
N VAL A 382 14.61 -4.98 -9.05
CA VAL A 382 13.37 -4.19 -9.13
C VAL A 382 12.93 -4.11 -10.58
N THR A 383 11.76 -4.65 -10.88
CA THR A 383 11.18 -4.70 -12.22
C THR A 383 9.85 -3.97 -12.23
N PRO A 384 9.74 -2.79 -12.86
CA PRO A 384 8.45 -2.16 -13.08
C PRO A 384 7.65 -2.97 -14.12
N LEU A 385 6.37 -3.19 -13.83
CA LEU A 385 5.43 -3.86 -14.73
C LEU A 385 4.19 -3.00 -14.95
N SER A 386 3.62 -3.12 -16.14
CA SER A 386 2.39 -2.43 -16.56
C SER A 386 1.52 -3.34 -17.42
N TYR A 387 0.28 -2.93 -17.65
CA TYR A 387 -0.60 -3.50 -18.67
C TYR A 387 -0.25 -3.01 -20.10
N GLU A 388 0.62 -2.00 -20.20
CA GLU A 388 1.15 -1.44 -21.45
C GLU A 388 2.67 -1.57 -21.51
N GLU A 389 3.27 -1.39 -22.69
CA GLU A 389 4.72 -1.42 -22.83
C GLU A 389 5.35 -0.24 -22.09
N LEU A 390 6.28 -0.51 -21.18
CA LEU A 390 7.02 0.51 -20.45
C LEU A 390 8.21 1.01 -21.26
N ILE A 391 8.25 2.31 -21.52
CA ILE A 391 9.34 2.98 -22.21
C ILE A 391 10.19 3.74 -21.17
N ILE A 392 11.17 3.04 -20.62
CA ILE A 392 12.06 3.62 -19.61
C ILE A 392 13.26 4.27 -20.31
N LYS A 393 13.56 5.52 -19.96
CA LYS A 393 14.67 6.30 -20.54
C LYS A 393 15.61 6.84 -19.47
N ASP A 394 16.88 6.98 -19.83
CA ASP A 394 17.86 7.75 -19.05
C ASP A 394 17.82 9.25 -19.37
N GLY A 395 18.68 10.04 -18.70
CA GLY A 395 18.77 11.50 -18.89
C GLY A 395 19.27 11.94 -20.28
N ASP A 396 19.78 11.02 -21.09
CA ASP A 396 20.16 11.26 -22.50
C ASP A 396 19.07 10.76 -23.48
N GLY A 397 17.96 10.25 -22.97
CA GLY A 397 16.83 9.73 -23.76
C GLY A 397 17.04 8.32 -24.28
N LYS A 398 18.10 7.62 -23.86
CA LYS A 398 18.36 6.25 -24.24
C LYS A 398 17.47 5.28 -23.46
N ALA A 399 17.04 4.21 -24.12
CA ALA A 399 16.25 3.17 -23.48
C ALA A 399 17.07 2.46 -22.40
N VAL A 400 16.45 2.32 -21.23
CA VAL A 400 16.94 1.54 -20.07
C VAL A 400 16.11 0.29 -19.93
N LYS A 401 16.74 -0.87 -19.71
CA LYS A 401 16.04 -2.13 -19.53
C LYS A 401 16.08 -2.57 -18.06
N PRO A 402 14.91 -2.88 -17.45
CA PRO A 402 14.88 -3.52 -16.14
C PRO A 402 15.41 -4.98 -16.22
N PRO A 403 15.74 -5.64 -15.09
CA PRO A 403 15.56 -5.12 -13.72
C PRO A 403 16.65 -4.12 -13.31
N PHE A 404 16.29 -3.20 -12.42
CA PHE A 404 17.25 -2.39 -11.69
C PHE A 404 17.84 -3.23 -10.57
N VAL A 405 19.17 -3.37 -10.55
CA VAL A 405 19.87 -4.25 -9.60
C VAL A 405 20.55 -3.42 -8.53
N ILE A 406 20.30 -3.79 -7.27
CA ILE A 406 20.94 -3.21 -6.08
C ILE A 406 21.64 -4.36 -5.35
N THR A 407 22.92 -4.17 -4.99
CA THR A 407 23.71 -5.21 -4.31
C THR A 407 24.25 -4.65 -2.99
N LEU A 408 24.13 -5.44 -1.93
CA LEU A 408 24.81 -5.19 -0.67
C LEU A 408 26.31 -5.46 -0.79
N PRO A 409 27.15 -4.72 -0.08
CA PRO A 409 28.59 -4.90 -0.09
C PRO A 409 29.08 -6.28 0.43
#